data_d964e598a42da1ba2e2a35d730d31089
#
_entry.id   d964e598a42da1ba2e2a35d730d31089
#
_cell.length_a   1.000
_cell.length_b   1.000
_cell.length_c   1.000
_cell.angle_alpha   90.00
_cell.angle_beta   90.00
_cell.angle_gamma   90.00
#
_symmetry.space_group_name_H-M   'P 1'
#
loop_
_entity.id
_entity.type
_entity.pdbx_description
1 polymer ?
#
loop_
_entity_poly.entity_id
_entity_poly.type
_entity_poly.pdbx_seq_one_letter_code
_entity_poly.pdbx_strand_id
1 'polypeptide(L)'
;YPGIMFSQFMGAEMLVKKYGFTREDLDQFALESHQKAIAATQGGLFANEIVGIEVDTPEGKIVHNSDEGIRYDASFESLSGVKLLQEGGSITAANASQICDGASAVLIVSEKALKEHGLTPRARIVNLTVTAGDPVIMLEEPLFATDRAFQRSGMKMSDIDLYEVNEAFAPVPLAWLKHTGGDRSKINVHGGAIALGHPLGASGTKLMATLLNALEARGGKYGLQTMCEGGGQANVTIIERV
;
A
#
# COMPACT_ATOMS: atom_id res chain seq x y z
N TYR A 1 3.16 18.99 -22.53
CA TYR A 1 4.39 18.46 -21.93
C TYR A 1 5.47 18.11 -22.99
N PRO A 2 5.79 19.00 -23.95
CA PRO A 2 6.80 18.72 -24.95
C PRO A 2 8.17 18.47 -24.33
N GLY A 3 8.84 17.38 -24.73
CA GLY A 3 10.18 17.03 -24.24
C GLY A 3 10.23 16.39 -22.85
N ILE A 4 9.10 16.17 -22.18
CA ILE A 4 9.05 15.46 -20.90
C ILE A 4 8.72 14.00 -21.15
N MET A 5 9.59 13.10 -20.65
CA MET A 5 9.28 11.67 -20.55
C MET A 5 8.76 11.41 -19.13
N PHE A 6 7.50 10.96 -19.05
CA PHE A 6 6.91 10.62 -17.75
C PHE A 6 7.58 9.39 -17.15
N SER A 7 8.03 9.50 -15.92
CA SER A 7 8.72 8.43 -15.20
C SER A 7 8.32 8.44 -13.72
N GLN A 8 7.86 7.31 -13.23
CA GLN A 8 7.56 7.14 -11.80
C GLN A 8 8.81 7.33 -10.92
N PHE A 9 9.99 6.95 -11.40
CA PHE A 9 11.25 7.17 -10.68
C PHE A 9 11.55 8.66 -10.53
N MET A 10 11.38 9.43 -11.60
CA MET A 10 11.51 10.88 -11.56
C MET A 10 10.45 11.51 -10.64
N GLY A 11 9.20 11.04 -10.70
CA GLY A 11 8.13 11.47 -9.78
C GLY A 11 8.49 11.20 -8.32
N ALA A 12 9.06 10.04 -8.00
CA ALA A 12 9.52 9.71 -6.66
C ALA A 12 10.64 10.65 -6.17
N GLU A 13 11.64 10.92 -7.01
CA GLU A 13 12.70 11.89 -6.68
C GLU A 13 12.15 13.33 -6.51
N MET A 14 11.15 13.70 -7.30
CA MET A 14 10.46 14.98 -7.13
C MET A 14 9.74 15.06 -5.79
N LEU A 15 9.10 13.99 -5.33
CA LEU A 15 8.50 13.92 -3.99
C LEU A 15 9.56 14.08 -2.90
N VAL A 16 10.67 13.35 -3.00
CA VAL A 16 11.80 13.46 -2.05
C VAL A 16 12.22 14.92 -1.91
N LYS A 17 12.48 15.58 -3.04
CA LYS A 17 12.90 16.99 -3.07
C LYS A 17 11.82 17.94 -2.55
N LYS A 18 10.57 17.77 -2.97
CA LYS A 18 9.45 18.65 -2.62
C LYS A 18 9.13 18.60 -1.14
N TYR A 19 9.16 17.42 -0.55
CA TYR A 19 8.82 17.21 0.86
C TYR A 19 10.02 17.21 1.80
N GLY A 20 11.24 17.32 1.25
CA GLY A 20 12.49 17.44 2.02
C GLY A 20 12.86 16.16 2.76
N PHE A 21 12.62 15.00 2.15
CA PHE A 21 13.06 13.72 2.71
C PHE A 21 14.53 13.47 2.41
N THR A 22 15.19 12.78 3.33
CA THR A 22 16.55 12.27 3.13
C THR A 22 16.52 10.82 2.65
N ARG A 23 17.62 10.31 2.15
CA ARG A 23 17.80 8.89 1.85
C ARG A 23 17.56 8.03 3.10
N GLU A 24 18.02 8.50 4.25
CA GLU A 24 17.83 7.84 5.54
C GLU A 24 16.35 7.69 5.90
N ASP A 25 15.54 8.72 5.70
CA ASP A 25 14.09 8.66 5.93
C ASP A 25 13.42 7.55 5.09
N LEU A 26 13.86 7.42 3.82
CA LEU A 26 13.31 6.41 2.91
C LEU A 26 13.72 4.99 3.30
N ASP A 27 15.00 4.79 3.63
CA ASP A 27 15.53 3.49 4.00
C ASP A 27 14.98 3.04 5.37
N GLN A 28 14.77 3.98 6.30
CA GLN A 28 14.13 3.69 7.57
C GLN A 28 12.66 3.26 7.39
N PHE A 29 11.92 3.93 6.49
CA PHE A 29 10.56 3.53 6.16
C PHE A 29 10.52 2.12 5.52
N ALA A 30 11.46 1.84 4.61
CA ALA A 30 11.58 0.53 3.98
C ALA A 30 11.88 -0.58 5.01
N LEU A 31 12.78 -0.31 5.96
CA LEU A 31 13.07 -1.23 7.05
C LEU A 31 11.81 -1.51 7.90
N GLU A 32 11.05 -0.47 8.24
CA GLU A 32 9.80 -0.61 8.98
C GLU A 32 8.77 -1.45 8.22
N SER A 33 8.68 -1.31 6.89
CA SER A 33 7.80 -2.14 6.06
C SER A 33 8.16 -3.62 6.19
N HIS A 34 9.45 -3.98 6.06
CA HIS A 34 9.90 -5.36 6.27
C HIS A 34 9.66 -5.86 7.70
N GLN A 35 9.96 -5.07 8.72
CA GLN A 35 9.74 -5.45 10.11
C GLN A 35 8.28 -5.73 10.43
N LYS A 36 7.36 -4.90 9.91
CA LYS A 36 5.92 -5.11 10.04
C LYS A 36 5.45 -6.36 9.30
N ALA A 37 5.95 -6.60 8.09
CA ALA A 37 5.63 -7.79 7.30
C ALA A 37 6.14 -9.08 7.97
N ILE A 38 7.35 -9.07 8.53
CA ILE A 38 7.92 -10.17 9.31
C ILE A 38 7.03 -10.47 10.52
N ALA A 39 6.70 -9.46 11.31
CA ALA A 39 5.87 -9.62 12.50
C ALA A 39 4.48 -10.15 12.16
N ALA A 40 3.85 -9.64 11.08
CA ALA A 40 2.55 -10.10 10.61
C ALA A 40 2.59 -11.56 10.13
N THR A 41 3.62 -11.94 9.36
CA THR A 41 3.80 -13.32 8.87
C THR A 41 4.03 -14.28 10.03
N GLN A 42 4.95 -13.97 10.93
CA GLN A 42 5.26 -14.81 12.10
C GLN A 42 4.07 -14.87 13.08
N GLY A 43 3.28 -13.81 13.18
CA GLY A 43 2.06 -13.76 13.98
C GLY A 43 0.84 -14.43 13.34
N GLY A 44 0.96 -14.96 12.10
CA GLY A 44 -0.15 -15.60 11.39
C GLY A 44 -1.26 -14.65 10.96
N LEU A 45 -0.97 -13.34 10.89
CA LEU A 45 -2.00 -12.31 10.61
C LEU A 45 -2.50 -12.36 9.17
N PHE A 46 -1.79 -13.02 8.25
CA PHE A 46 -2.21 -13.21 6.87
C PHE A 46 -3.04 -14.49 6.63
N ALA A 47 -3.25 -15.32 7.66
CA ALA A 47 -3.92 -16.62 7.50
C ALA A 47 -5.35 -16.54 6.96
N ASN A 48 -6.05 -15.41 7.18
CA ASN A 48 -7.42 -15.20 6.72
C ASN A 48 -7.51 -14.51 5.34
N GLU A 49 -6.38 -14.20 4.70
CA GLU A 49 -6.36 -13.50 3.41
C GLU A 49 -5.52 -14.20 2.34
N ILE A 50 -4.55 -15.02 2.73
CA ILE A 50 -3.74 -15.78 1.77
C ILE A 50 -4.38 -17.15 1.49
N VAL A 51 -4.62 -17.42 0.21
CA VAL A 51 -5.06 -18.72 -0.27
C VAL A 51 -3.83 -19.52 -0.69
N GLY A 52 -3.50 -20.57 0.06
CA GLY A 52 -2.38 -21.44 -0.28
C GLY A 52 -2.62 -22.19 -1.60
N ILE A 53 -1.61 -22.21 -2.46
CA ILE A 53 -1.65 -22.84 -3.77
C ILE A 53 -0.64 -23.99 -3.79
N GLU A 54 -1.11 -25.19 -4.16
CA GLU A 54 -0.21 -26.32 -4.38
C GLU A 54 0.57 -26.10 -5.69
N VAL A 55 1.88 -26.15 -5.62
CA VAL A 55 2.78 -26.00 -6.76
C VAL A 55 3.75 -27.16 -6.85
N ASP A 56 4.04 -27.61 -8.07
CA ASP A 56 5.04 -28.64 -8.35
C ASP A 56 6.42 -27.99 -8.42
N THR A 57 7.35 -28.53 -7.65
CA THR A 57 8.77 -28.13 -7.68
C THR A 57 9.64 -29.34 -8.02
N PRO A 58 10.91 -29.14 -8.40
CA PRO A 58 11.84 -30.27 -8.62
C PRO A 58 11.97 -31.21 -7.40
N GLU A 59 11.78 -30.66 -6.20
CA GLU A 59 11.87 -31.40 -4.93
C GLU A 59 10.54 -32.02 -4.50
N GLY A 60 9.46 -31.78 -5.24
CA GLY A 60 8.11 -32.30 -4.96
C GLY A 60 7.07 -31.22 -4.83
N LYS A 61 5.88 -31.60 -4.39
CA LYS A 61 4.77 -30.64 -4.18
C LYS A 61 4.95 -29.86 -2.90
N ILE A 62 4.78 -28.53 -2.99
CA ILE A 62 4.75 -27.64 -1.84
C ILE A 62 3.47 -26.81 -1.86
N VAL A 63 3.07 -26.25 -0.73
CA VAL A 63 2.00 -25.26 -0.65
C VAL A 63 2.65 -23.89 -0.55
N HIS A 64 2.50 -23.08 -1.60
CA HIS A 64 2.92 -21.69 -1.61
C HIS A 64 1.85 -20.84 -0.89
N ASN A 65 2.17 -20.33 0.28
CA ASN A 65 1.24 -19.63 1.18
C ASN A 65 1.88 -18.44 1.94
N SER A 66 2.99 -17.95 1.45
CA SER A 66 3.67 -16.77 2.03
C SER A 66 4.32 -15.92 0.96
N ASP A 67 4.40 -14.62 1.21
CA ASP A 67 5.08 -13.69 0.31
C ASP A 67 6.60 -13.92 0.33
N GLU A 68 7.20 -14.04 -0.86
CA GLU A 68 8.64 -14.32 -1.04
C GLU A 68 9.51 -13.06 -0.92
N GLY A 69 8.89 -11.88 -1.02
CA GLY A 69 9.58 -10.59 -1.04
C GLY A 69 10.16 -10.16 0.32
N ILE A 70 9.69 -10.75 1.41
CA ILE A 70 10.06 -10.33 2.76
C ILE A 70 11.55 -10.61 3.03
N ARG A 71 12.31 -9.57 3.39
CA ARG A 71 13.72 -9.69 3.76
C ARG A 71 13.83 -9.87 5.27
N TYR A 72 13.92 -11.11 5.73
CA TYR A 72 13.98 -11.45 7.16
C TYR A 72 15.25 -11.00 7.85
N ASP A 73 16.31 -10.75 7.09
CA ASP A 73 17.62 -10.24 7.52
C ASP A 73 17.80 -8.74 7.25
N ALA A 74 16.73 -8.03 6.87
CA ALA A 74 16.80 -6.61 6.59
C ALA A 74 17.32 -5.82 7.79
N SER A 75 18.31 -4.99 7.54
CA SER A 75 18.87 -4.04 8.51
C SER A 75 19.02 -2.67 7.85
N PHE A 76 19.11 -1.62 8.64
CA PHE A 76 19.36 -0.28 8.11
C PHE A 76 20.66 -0.23 7.29
N GLU A 77 21.70 -0.89 7.77
CA GLU A 77 23.00 -0.97 7.08
C GLU A 77 22.87 -1.66 5.70
N SER A 78 22.16 -2.80 5.63
CA SER A 78 21.96 -3.52 4.37
C SER A 78 21.16 -2.71 3.35
N LEU A 79 20.12 -1.98 3.79
CA LEU A 79 19.29 -1.13 2.93
C LEU A 79 20.06 0.12 2.45
N SER A 80 20.79 0.79 3.33
CA SER A 80 21.58 1.97 2.98
C SER A 80 22.73 1.68 2.04
N GLY A 81 23.25 0.44 2.02
CA GLY A 81 24.24 -0.04 1.10
C GLY A 81 23.75 -0.29 -0.33
N VAL A 82 22.42 -0.28 -0.58
CA VAL A 82 21.88 -0.54 -1.90
C VAL A 82 22.12 0.62 -2.86
N LYS A 83 22.56 0.29 -4.08
CA LYS A 83 22.92 1.26 -5.12
C LYS A 83 21.72 2.14 -5.50
N LEU A 84 21.98 3.44 -5.69
CA LEU A 84 21.00 4.38 -6.23
C LEU A 84 20.55 3.99 -7.64
N LEU A 85 19.28 4.16 -7.94
CA LEU A 85 18.74 3.93 -9.29
C LEU A 85 19.14 5.06 -10.26
N GLN A 86 19.37 6.27 -9.72
CA GLN A 86 19.84 7.43 -10.46
C GLN A 86 20.98 8.10 -9.70
N GLU A 87 22.04 8.51 -10.40
CA GLU A 87 23.13 9.26 -9.79
C GLU A 87 22.64 10.57 -9.17
N GLY A 88 23.04 10.83 -7.93
CA GLY A 88 22.59 12.00 -7.16
C GLY A 88 21.14 11.94 -6.69
N GLY A 89 20.45 10.82 -6.89
CA GLY A 89 19.08 10.59 -6.37
C GLY A 89 19.08 10.04 -4.95
N SER A 90 17.89 9.61 -4.53
CA SER A 90 17.64 9.00 -3.21
C SER A 90 16.94 7.64 -3.30
N ILE A 91 16.38 7.33 -4.48
CA ILE A 91 15.61 6.10 -4.71
C ILE A 91 16.53 4.94 -5.05
N THR A 92 16.23 3.79 -4.44
CA THR A 92 16.92 2.51 -4.66
C THR A 92 15.91 1.39 -4.85
N ALA A 93 16.38 0.21 -5.23
CA ALA A 93 15.56 -0.99 -5.23
C ALA A 93 15.07 -1.40 -3.83
N ALA A 94 15.75 -0.95 -2.76
CA ALA A 94 15.37 -1.28 -1.38
C ALA A 94 14.28 -0.38 -0.80
N ASN A 95 14.13 0.86 -1.31
CA ASN A 95 13.09 1.79 -0.87
C ASN A 95 12.00 2.03 -1.92
N ALA A 96 11.90 1.12 -2.89
CA ALA A 96 10.86 1.01 -3.89
C ALA A 96 10.12 -0.33 -3.75
N SER A 97 8.91 -0.41 -4.26
CA SER A 97 8.14 -1.66 -4.30
C SER A 97 8.84 -2.74 -5.11
N GLN A 98 8.68 -3.99 -4.71
CA GLN A 98 9.22 -5.12 -5.45
C GLN A 98 8.29 -5.48 -6.62
N ILE A 99 8.90 -5.76 -7.78
CA ILE A 99 8.21 -6.35 -8.92
C ILE A 99 7.97 -7.81 -8.59
N CYS A 100 6.72 -8.25 -8.68
CA CYS A 100 6.34 -9.64 -8.40
C CYS A 100 5.06 -10.01 -9.16
N ASP A 101 4.85 -11.30 -9.31
CA ASP A 101 3.57 -11.84 -9.74
C ASP A 101 2.63 -11.96 -8.53
N GLY A 102 1.33 -11.90 -8.78
CA GLY A 102 0.33 -12.04 -7.74
C GLY A 102 -1.09 -11.88 -8.24
N ALA A 103 -2.03 -12.46 -7.53
CA ALA A 103 -3.45 -12.33 -7.77
C ALA A 103 -4.19 -12.10 -6.45
N SER A 104 -5.26 -11.34 -6.49
CA SER A 104 -6.14 -11.12 -5.34
C SER A 104 -7.57 -10.87 -5.79
N ALA A 105 -8.52 -11.10 -4.90
CA ALA A 105 -9.92 -10.88 -5.18
C ALA A 105 -10.66 -10.36 -3.94
N VAL A 106 -11.65 -9.50 -4.19
CA VAL A 106 -12.66 -9.11 -3.21
C VAL A 106 -14.03 -9.26 -3.84
N LEU A 107 -15.00 -9.73 -3.05
CA LEU A 107 -16.39 -9.82 -3.49
C LEU A 107 -17.13 -8.54 -3.07
N ILE A 108 -17.57 -7.76 -4.05
CA ILE A 108 -18.39 -6.57 -3.83
C ILE A 108 -19.80 -6.86 -4.32
N VAL A 109 -20.77 -6.67 -3.44
CA VAL A 109 -22.16 -6.96 -3.73
C VAL A 109 -23.07 -5.78 -3.37
N SER A 110 -24.22 -5.69 -4.04
CA SER A 110 -25.28 -4.78 -3.64
C SER A 110 -26.01 -5.33 -2.39
N GLU A 111 -26.69 -4.45 -1.65
CA GLU A 111 -27.52 -4.86 -0.53
C GLU A 111 -28.61 -5.87 -0.96
N LYS A 112 -29.10 -5.75 -2.19
CA LYS A 112 -30.06 -6.70 -2.76
C LYS A 112 -29.43 -8.09 -2.88
N ALA A 113 -28.28 -8.20 -3.51
CA ALA A 113 -27.57 -9.48 -3.68
C ALA A 113 -27.15 -10.08 -2.32
N LEU A 114 -26.73 -9.23 -1.36
CA LEU A 114 -26.42 -9.66 -0.01
C LEU A 114 -27.61 -10.43 0.61
N LYS A 115 -28.82 -9.88 0.51
CA LYS A 115 -30.05 -10.49 1.06
C LYS A 115 -30.47 -11.73 0.26
N GLU A 116 -30.43 -11.65 -1.08
CA GLU A 116 -30.84 -12.77 -1.98
C GLU A 116 -29.97 -14.02 -1.80
N HIS A 117 -28.68 -13.83 -1.54
CA HIS A 117 -27.71 -14.94 -1.43
C HIS A 117 -27.34 -15.29 0.02
N GLY A 118 -27.96 -14.61 1.01
CA GLY A 118 -27.70 -14.86 2.44
C GLY A 118 -26.23 -14.63 2.83
N LEU A 119 -25.55 -13.65 2.22
CA LEU A 119 -24.14 -13.36 2.46
C LEU A 119 -23.96 -12.58 3.76
N THR A 120 -22.85 -12.81 4.44
CA THR A 120 -22.47 -12.03 5.63
C THR A 120 -21.49 -10.94 5.19
N PRO A 121 -21.87 -9.64 5.30
CA PRO A 121 -20.97 -8.57 4.96
C PRO A 121 -19.87 -8.45 6.03
N ARG A 122 -18.64 -8.17 5.59
CA ARG A 122 -17.52 -7.86 6.48
C ARG A 122 -17.27 -6.36 6.57
N ALA A 123 -17.53 -5.65 5.49
CA ALA A 123 -17.40 -4.19 5.43
C ALA A 123 -18.43 -3.57 4.49
N ARG A 124 -18.67 -2.29 4.68
CA ARG A 124 -19.42 -1.42 3.79
C ARG A 124 -18.49 -0.40 3.14
N ILE A 125 -18.60 -0.18 1.84
CA ILE A 125 -17.91 0.91 1.17
C ILE A 125 -18.62 2.23 1.54
N VAL A 126 -17.88 3.12 2.19
CA VAL A 126 -18.36 4.45 2.61
C VAL A 126 -18.14 5.47 1.51
N ASN A 127 -16.96 5.44 0.89
CA ASN A 127 -16.59 6.37 -0.18
C ASN A 127 -15.65 5.70 -1.18
N LEU A 128 -15.84 6.04 -2.46
CA LEU A 128 -14.94 5.77 -3.57
C LEU A 128 -14.65 7.09 -4.26
N THR A 129 -13.39 7.44 -4.33
CA THR A 129 -12.93 8.67 -4.99
C THR A 129 -11.78 8.33 -5.93
N VAL A 130 -11.85 8.85 -7.14
CA VAL A 130 -10.76 8.84 -8.11
C VAL A 130 -10.50 10.28 -8.50
N THR A 131 -9.23 10.67 -8.57
CA THR A 131 -8.78 11.99 -8.98
C THR A 131 -7.63 11.87 -9.98
N ALA A 132 -7.30 12.99 -10.61
CA ALA A 132 -6.14 13.12 -11.47
C ALA A 132 -5.55 14.52 -11.30
N GLY A 133 -4.23 14.58 -11.17
CA GLY A 133 -3.46 15.80 -10.99
C GLY A 133 -2.32 15.92 -12.00
N ASP A 134 -1.17 16.40 -11.55
CA ASP A 134 0.00 16.61 -12.40
C ASP A 134 0.66 15.28 -12.80
N PRO A 135 0.66 14.90 -14.10
CA PRO A 135 1.25 13.66 -14.57
C PRO A 135 2.78 13.63 -14.50
N VAL A 136 3.45 14.76 -14.29
CA VAL A 136 4.92 14.85 -14.21
C VAL A 136 5.39 14.35 -12.85
N ILE A 137 4.87 14.92 -11.75
CA ILE A 137 5.17 14.44 -10.40
C ILE A 137 4.45 13.13 -10.10
N MET A 138 3.35 12.85 -10.80
CA MET A 138 2.62 11.59 -10.89
C MET A 138 2.18 10.99 -9.55
N LEU A 139 3.10 10.76 -8.63
CA LEU A 139 2.91 9.96 -7.41
C LEU A 139 2.35 10.76 -6.22
N GLU A 140 2.09 12.03 -6.41
CA GLU A 140 1.59 12.94 -5.37
C GLU A 140 0.06 12.88 -5.19
N GLU A 141 -0.65 12.45 -6.22
CA GLU A 141 -2.11 12.56 -6.27
C GLU A 141 -2.87 11.85 -5.12
N PRO A 142 -2.38 10.76 -4.49
CA PRO A 142 -3.02 10.19 -3.30
C PRO A 142 -3.28 11.17 -2.16
N LEU A 143 -2.46 12.23 -2.03
CA LEU A 143 -2.61 13.26 -1.02
C LEU A 143 -3.90 14.05 -1.25
N PHE A 144 -4.09 14.54 -2.46
CA PHE A 144 -5.24 15.36 -2.87
C PHE A 144 -6.51 14.51 -3.06
N ALA A 145 -6.36 13.28 -3.50
CA ALA A 145 -7.44 12.31 -3.55
C ALA A 145 -8.01 12.04 -2.15
N THR A 146 -7.15 11.98 -1.13
CA THR A 146 -7.57 11.83 0.27
C THR A 146 -8.34 13.04 0.76
N ASP A 147 -7.88 14.27 0.49
CA ASP A 147 -8.63 15.48 0.81
C ASP A 147 -10.01 15.47 0.15
N ARG A 148 -10.06 15.08 -1.12
CA ARG A 148 -11.32 14.97 -1.87
C ARG A 148 -12.26 13.91 -1.29
N ALA A 149 -11.72 12.77 -0.88
CA ALA A 149 -12.49 11.70 -0.25
C ALA A 149 -13.11 12.17 1.08
N PHE A 150 -12.36 12.89 1.91
CA PHE A 150 -12.87 13.47 3.14
C PHE A 150 -13.94 14.53 2.89
N GLN A 151 -13.73 15.43 1.92
CA GLN A 151 -14.76 16.41 1.52
C GLN A 151 -16.07 15.74 1.10
N ARG A 152 -16.00 14.63 0.34
CA ARG A 152 -17.18 13.92 -0.17
C ARG A 152 -17.87 13.07 0.87
N SER A 153 -17.13 12.46 1.79
CA SER A 153 -17.68 11.61 2.85
C SER A 153 -18.12 12.38 4.09
N GLY A 154 -17.65 13.61 4.27
CA GLY A 154 -17.80 14.36 5.51
C GLY A 154 -16.95 13.86 6.67
N MET A 155 -16.06 12.91 6.40
CA MET A 155 -15.12 12.35 7.37
C MET A 155 -13.84 13.16 7.44
N LYS A 156 -13.05 12.93 8.45
CA LYS A 156 -11.74 13.52 8.70
C LYS A 156 -10.73 12.47 9.13
N MET A 157 -9.46 12.80 9.09
CA MET A 157 -8.36 11.89 9.40
C MET A 157 -8.49 11.22 10.77
N SER A 158 -9.02 11.94 11.76
CA SER A 158 -9.23 11.40 13.12
C SER A 158 -10.31 10.31 13.21
N ASP A 159 -11.16 10.17 12.21
CA ASP A 159 -12.22 9.16 12.18
C ASP A 159 -11.70 7.81 11.64
N ILE A 160 -10.50 7.80 11.04
CA ILE A 160 -9.91 6.62 10.42
C ILE A 160 -9.02 5.89 11.41
N ASP A 161 -9.27 4.59 11.55
CA ASP A 161 -8.53 3.72 12.47
C ASP A 161 -7.24 3.19 11.85
N LEU A 162 -7.27 2.78 10.57
CA LEU A 162 -6.11 2.25 9.86
C LEU A 162 -6.05 2.78 8.42
N TYR A 163 -4.83 2.88 7.89
CA TYR A 163 -4.57 3.30 6.51
C TYR A 163 -3.71 2.27 5.77
N GLU A 164 -4.10 1.94 4.55
CA GLU A 164 -3.26 1.27 3.57
C GLU A 164 -2.91 2.26 2.46
N VAL A 165 -1.69 2.74 2.46
CA VAL A 165 -1.14 3.64 1.44
C VAL A 165 -0.10 2.87 0.65
N ASN A 166 -0.36 2.62 -0.64
CA ASN A 166 0.52 1.78 -1.43
C ASN A 166 1.96 2.32 -1.45
N GLU A 167 2.91 1.44 -1.15
CA GLU A 167 4.33 1.75 -1.08
C GLU A 167 5.00 1.58 -2.45
N ALA A 168 4.49 2.26 -3.50
CA ALA A 168 5.17 2.23 -4.79
C ALA A 168 6.64 2.65 -4.66
N PHE A 169 6.88 3.67 -3.84
CA PHE A 169 8.18 4.16 -3.38
C PHE A 169 8.01 4.73 -1.97
N ALA A 170 8.98 4.62 -1.10
CA ALA A 170 8.92 5.11 0.27
C ALA A 170 8.48 6.59 0.42
N PRO A 171 8.85 7.54 -0.45
CA PRO A 171 8.39 8.91 -0.34
C PRO A 171 6.88 9.09 -0.52
N VAL A 172 6.15 8.15 -1.14
CA VAL A 172 4.69 8.26 -1.34
C VAL A 172 3.95 8.20 -0.01
N PRO A 173 4.03 7.14 0.80
CA PRO A 173 3.39 7.10 2.10
C PRO A 173 3.95 8.14 3.09
N LEU A 174 5.23 8.49 3.00
CA LEU A 174 5.83 9.54 3.83
C LEU A 174 5.23 10.92 3.51
N ALA A 175 5.10 11.27 2.22
CA ALA A 175 4.45 12.51 1.80
C ALA A 175 2.98 12.54 2.19
N TRP A 176 2.28 11.41 2.05
CA TRP A 176 0.90 11.26 2.46
C TRP A 176 0.71 11.51 3.97
N LEU A 177 1.55 10.89 4.81
CA LEU A 177 1.55 11.14 6.26
C LEU A 177 1.80 12.61 6.60
N LYS A 178 2.80 13.22 5.94
CA LYS A 178 3.15 14.64 6.15
C LYS A 178 2.02 15.58 5.75
N HIS A 179 1.30 15.28 4.67
CA HIS A 179 0.19 16.09 4.16
C HIS A 179 -1.06 15.95 5.02
N THR A 180 -1.44 14.73 5.37
CA THR A 180 -2.71 14.44 6.06
C THR A 180 -2.63 14.60 7.58
N GLY A 181 -1.42 14.62 8.15
CA GLY A 181 -1.22 14.56 9.59
C GLY A 181 -1.60 13.20 10.20
N GLY A 182 -1.61 12.14 9.37
CA GLY A 182 -1.93 10.78 9.79
C GLY A 182 -0.93 10.23 10.82
N ASP A 183 -1.42 9.34 11.68
CA ASP A 183 -0.62 8.65 12.69
C ASP A 183 0.23 7.55 12.03
N ARG A 184 1.57 7.67 12.12
CA ARG A 184 2.51 6.69 11.56
C ARG A 184 2.32 5.27 12.11
N SER A 185 1.76 5.11 13.30
CA SER A 185 1.50 3.79 13.89
C SER A 185 0.32 3.06 13.26
N LYS A 186 -0.51 3.78 12.48
CA LYS A 186 -1.72 3.26 11.84
C LYS A 186 -1.54 2.94 10.36
N ILE A 187 -0.42 3.31 9.75
CA ILE A 187 -0.17 3.09 8.32
C ILE A 187 0.48 1.74 8.07
N ASN A 188 -0.06 1.00 7.10
CA ASN A 188 0.51 -0.25 6.57
C ASN A 188 0.98 -1.15 7.73
N VAL A 189 0.05 -1.45 8.62
CA VAL A 189 0.37 -2.08 9.92
C VAL A 189 0.89 -3.50 9.81
N HIS A 190 0.74 -4.12 8.65
CA HIS A 190 1.27 -5.44 8.31
C HIS A 190 2.40 -5.39 7.27
N GLY A 191 3.04 -4.22 7.10
CA GLY A 191 3.96 -3.95 6.00
C GLY A 191 3.22 -3.57 4.72
N GLY A 192 3.96 -3.26 3.68
CA GLY A 192 3.40 -2.85 2.39
C GLY A 192 4.23 -3.33 1.21
N ALA A 193 4.06 -2.70 0.05
CA ALA A 193 4.60 -3.18 -1.22
C ALA A 193 6.14 -3.25 -1.28
N ILE A 194 6.85 -2.51 -0.43
CA ILE A 194 8.31 -2.61 -0.31
C ILE A 194 8.72 -4.00 0.20
N ALA A 195 7.97 -4.54 1.17
CA ALA A 195 8.25 -5.85 1.74
C ALA A 195 7.47 -6.98 1.03
N LEU A 196 6.20 -6.75 0.69
CA LEU A 196 5.24 -7.76 0.24
C LEU A 196 5.08 -7.80 -1.28
N GLY A 197 5.72 -6.87 -2.02
CA GLY A 197 5.59 -6.77 -3.47
C GLY A 197 4.36 -5.98 -3.94
N HIS A 198 4.40 -5.62 -5.24
CA HIS A 198 3.40 -4.80 -5.90
C HIS A 198 2.96 -5.43 -7.24
N PRO A 199 2.17 -6.51 -7.20
CA PRO A 199 1.58 -7.05 -8.42
C PRO A 199 0.53 -6.05 -8.93
N LEU A 200 0.86 -5.27 -9.96
CA LEU A 200 0.14 -4.06 -10.40
C LEU A 200 -1.38 -4.26 -10.51
N GLY A 201 -1.82 -5.31 -11.19
CA GLY A 201 -3.25 -5.59 -11.37
C GLY A 201 -3.97 -6.13 -10.14
N ALA A 202 -3.24 -6.58 -9.11
CA ALA A 202 -3.79 -7.21 -7.91
C ALA A 202 -3.71 -6.32 -6.66
N SER A 203 -2.81 -5.33 -6.63
CA SER A 203 -2.49 -4.58 -5.41
C SER A 203 -3.69 -3.91 -4.76
N GLY A 204 -4.63 -3.38 -5.54
CA GLY A 204 -5.81 -2.70 -4.99
C GLY A 204 -6.66 -3.63 -4.12
N THR A 205 -7.00 -4.80 -4.62
CA THR A 205 -7.80 -5.79 -3.88
C THR A 205 -6.99 -6.49 -2.79
N LYS A 206 -5.65 -6.64 -2.96
CA LYS A 206 -4.74 -7.12 -1.93
C LYS A 206 -4.72 -6.19 -0.71
N LEU A 207 -4.47 -4.89 -0.92
CA LEU A 207 -4.48 -3.89 0.15
C LEU A 207 -5.84 -3.82 0.86
N MET A 208 -6.94 -3.97 0.10
CA MET A 208 -8.29 -4.00 0.68
C MET A 208 -8.50 -5.21 1.60
N ALA A 209 -8.02 -6.39 1.19
CA ALA A 209 -8.10 -7.60 2.02
C ALA A 209 -7.28 -7.42 3.31
N THR A 210 -6.05 -6.92 3.19
CA THR A 210 -5.17 -6.66 4.34
C THR A 210 -5.77 -5.62 5.28
N LEU A 211 -6.29 -4.50 4.75
CA LEU A 211 -6.93 -3.45 5.54
C LEU A 211 -8.11 -4.00 6.36
N LEU A 212 -8.97 -4.77 5.71
CA LEU A 212 -10.15 -5.35 6.35
C LEU A 212 -9.77 -6.34 7.45
N ASN A 213 -8.85 -7.26 7.18
CA ASN A 213 -8.37 -8.21 8.18
C ASN A 213 -7.67 -7.51 9.36
N ALA A 214 -6.90 -6.45 9.08
CA ALA A 214 -6.26 -5.65 10.13
C ALA A 214 -7.29 -4.89 11.00
N LEU A 215 -8.34 -4.34 10.40
CA LEU A 215 -9.45 -3.73 11.14
C LEU A 215 -10.15 -4.74 12.06
N GLU A 216 -10.43 -5.94 11.56
CA GLU A 216 -11.03 -7.01 12.37
C GLU A 216 -10.13 -7.42 13.54
N ALA A 217 -8.86 -7.68 13.27
CA ALA A 217 -7.90 -8.10 14.27
C ALA A 217 -7.66 -7.05 15.38
N ARG A 218 -7.77 -5.77 15.05
CA ARG A 218 -7.51 -4.65 15.98
C ARG A 218 -8.78 -4.01 16.56
N GLY A 219 -9.98 -4.49 16.16
CA GLY A 219 -11.25 -3.89 16.61
C GLY A 219 -11.52 -2.50 16.03
N GLY A 220 -10.81 -2.11 14.95
CA GLY A 220 -11.02 -0.84 14.26
C GLY A 220 -12.33 -0.85 13.47
N LYS A 221 -12.86 0.33 13.17
CA LYS A 221 -14.12 0.51 12.46
C LYS A 221 -13.93 1.03 11.05
N TYR A 222 -13.16 2.09 10.87
CA TYR A 222 -12.95 2.74 9.58
C TYR A 222 -11.54 2.54 9.06
N GLY A 223 -11.45 2.13 7.81
CA GLY A 223 -10.18 2.01 7.09
C GLY A 223 -10.17 2.84 5.82
N LEU A 224 -9.00 3.39 5.49
CA LEU A 224 -8.76 4.11 4.25
C LEU A 224 -7.67 3.40 3.45
N GLN A 225 -7.94 3.15 2.18
CA GLN A 225 -6.94 2.69 1.21
C GLN A 225 -6.73 3.76 0.17
N THR A 226 -5.47 4.00 -0.21
CA THR A 226 -5.13 4.87 -1.35
C THR A 226 -3.91 4.35 -2.10
N MET A 227 -3.87 4.64 -3.39
CA MET A 227 -2.81 4.23 -4.29
C MET A 227 -2.61 5.27 -5.39
N CYS A 228 -1.34 5.55 -5.72
CA CYS A 228 -0.98 6.31 -6.91
C CYS A 228 -1.07 5.42 -8.14
N GLU A 229 -1.43 6.03 -9.27
CA GLU A 229 -1.57 5.36 -10.55
C GLU A 229 -0.82 6.12 -11.64
N GLY A 230 -0.52 5.43 -12.73
CA GLY A 230 0.18 6.04 -13.86
C GLY A 230 -0.56 7.27 -14.41
N GLY A 231 0.21 8.29 -14.82
CA GLY A 231 -0.34 9.52 -15.39
C GLY A 231 -0.88 10.52 -14.37
N GLY A 232 -0.49 10.40 -13.09
CA GLY A 232 -0.90 11.34 -12.04
C GLY A 232 -2.30 11.12 -11.52
N GLN A 233 -2.80 9.90 -11.60
CA GLN A 233 -4.10 9.51 -11.05
C GLN A 233 -3.93 8.91 -9.65
N ALA A 234 -5.00 8.90 -8.87
CA ALA A 234 -5.09 8.18 -7.62
C ALA A 234 -6.52 7.75 -7.30
N ASN A 235 -6.64 6.67 -6.56
CA ASN A 235 -7.89 6.24 -5.94
C ASN A 235 -7.83 6.37 -4.42
N VAL A 236 -8.99 6.56 -3.80
CA VAL A 236 -9.19 6.44 -2.35
C VAL A 236 -10.46 5.66 -2.10
N THR A 237 -10.38 4.64 -1.28
CA THR A 237 -11.54 3.90 -0.81
C THR A 237 -11.59 3.98 0.72
N ILE A 238 -12.74 4.39 1.25
CA ILE A 238 -13.01 4.34 2.70
C ILE A 238 -14.02 3.22 2.94
N ILE A 239 -13.69 2.33 3.86
CA ILE A 239 -14.56 1.23 4.28
C ILE A 239 -14.92 1.36 5.76
N GLU A 240 -16.10 0.86 6.10
CA GLU A 240 -16.56 0.67 7.47
C GLU A 240 -16.69 -0.83 7.72
N ARG A 241 -15.97 -1.37 8.69
CA ARG A 241 -16.16 -2.73 9.17
C ARG A 241 -17.55 -2.85 9.85
N VAL A 242 -18.32 -3.87 9.49
CA VAL A 242 -19.66 -4.13 10.03
C VAL A 242 -19.69 -5.33 10.96
#